data_a16f044031382077b3e6ef271d98a103
#
_entry.id   a16f044031382077b3e6ef271d98a103
#
_cell.length_a   1.000
_cell.length_b   1.000
_cell.length_c   1.000
_cell.angle_alpha   90.00
_cell.angle_beta   90.00
_cell.angle_gamma   90.00
#
_symmetry.space_group_name_H-M   'P 1'
#
loop_
_entity.id
_entity.type
_entity.pdbx_description
1 polymer ?
#
loop_
_entity_poly.entity_id
_entity_poly.type
_entity_poly.pdbx_seq_one_letter_code
_entity_poly.pdbx_strand_id
1 'polypeptide(L)'
;APEHLCLLVDSPQDYIPLVRNAGALFLGHETPEVLGDFVAGPSHVMPTGGTARFSSPLGVHQFLKVTSTIAFSDILLNELQDITSTIAKYEGFTAHAAAVDIRTIDN
;
A
#
# COMPACT_ATOMS: atom_id res chain seq x y z
N ALA A 1 9.98 3.95 15.52
CA ALA A 1 10.00 2.99 14.40
C ALA A 1 11.36 2.31 14.31
N PRO A 2 11.68 1.41 15.23
CA PRO A 2 12.92 0.65 15.21
C PRO A 2 12.94 -0.31 14.02
N GLU A 3 14.13 -0.64 13.55
CA GLU A 3 14.37 -1.70 12.58
C GLU A 3 14.02 -3.07 13.19
N HIS A 4 14.58 -3.35 14.38
CA HIS A 4 14.32 -4.52 15.18
C HIS A 4 13.67 -4.09 16.51
N LEU A 5 12.59 -4.75 16.90
CA LEU A 5 11.96 -4.58 18.21
C LEU A 5 11.85 -5.92 18.91
N CYS A 6 12.68 -6.10 19.93
CA CYS A 6 12.62 -7.28 20.82
C CYS A 6 11.71 -6.99 22.01
N LEU A 7 10.76 -7.87 22.26
CA LEU A 7 9.87 -7.84 23.42
C LEU A 7 10.22 -8.99 24.38
N LEU A 8 11.13 -8.72 25.31
CA LEU A 8 11.62 -9.69 26.29
C LEU A 8 10.80 -9.57 27.59
N VAL A 9 9.55 -9.97 27.51
CA VAL A 9 8.55 -9.92 28.59
C VAL A 9 7.81 -11.25 28.68
N ASP A 10 7.11 -11.51 29.79
CA ASP A 10 6.43 -12.80 30.05
C ASP A 10 5.29 -13.10 29.05
N SER A 11 4.57 -12.07 28.58
CA SER A 11 3.48 -12.22 27.63
C SER A 11 3.66 -11.26 26.45
N PRO A 12 4.65 -11.48 25.57
CA PRO A 12 4.98 -10.54 24.50
C PRO A 12 3.85 -10.35 23.48
N GLN A 13 2.96 -11.33 23.32
CA GLN A 13 1.82 -11.29 22.40
C GLN A 13 0.82 -10.17 22.76
N ASP A 14 0.71 -9.84 24.05
CA ASP A 14 -0.20 -8.78 24.53
C ASP A 14 0.24 -7.39 24.03
N TYR A 15 1.49 -7.23 23.67
CA TYR A 15 2.06 -5.97 23.18
C TYR A 15 1.97 -5.81 21.67
N ILE A 16 1.72 -6.87 20.90
CA ILE A 16 1.65 -6.80 19.43
C ILE A 16 0.65 -5.73 18.96
N PRO A 17 -0.59 -5.64 19.51
CA PRO A 17 -1.55 -4.62 19.08
C PRO A 17 -1.13 -3.18 19.39
N LEU A 18 -0.18 -2.98 20.28
CA LEU A 18 0.32 -1.66 20.68
C LEU A 18 1.47 -1.18 19.78
N VAL A 19 2.12 -2.09 19.06
CA VAL A 19 3.22 -1.77 18.16
C VAL A 19 2.66 -1.34 16.81
N ARG A 20 2.92 -0.09 16.42
CA ARG A 20 2.44 0.47 15.15
C ARG A 20 3.51 0.47 14.07
N ASN A 21 4.76 0.66 14.45
CA ASN A 21 5.85 0.89 13.51
C ASN A 21 7.12 0.18 13.98
N ALA A 22 7.38 -1.00 13.45
CA ALA A 22 8.65 -1.72 13.62
C ALA A 22 8.98 -2.45 12.32
N GLY A 23 10.25 -2.59 11.99
CA GLY A 23 10.71 -3.37 10.84
C GLY A 23 10.44 -4.86 11.06
N ALA A 24 10.78 -5.37 12.24
CA ALA A 24 10.41 -6.71 12.70
C ALA A 24 10.14 -6.71 14.21
N LEU A 25 9.33 -7.69 14.64
CA LEU A 25 9.05 -7.99 16.04
C LEU A 25 9.64 -9.35 16.41
N PHE A 26 10.42 -9.38 17.48
CA PHE A 26 11.00 -10.58 18.05
C PHE A 26 10.39 -10.78 19.45
N LEU A 27 9.69 -11.88 19.63
CA LEU A 27 8.81 -12.09 20.78
C LEU A 27 9.37 -13.16 21.72
N GLY A 28 9.63 -12.78 22.97
CA GLY A 28 10.07 -13.68 24.02
C GLY A 28 11.57 -13.90 24.03
N HIS A 29 12.01 -14.61 25.07
CA HIS A 29 13.43 -14.81 25.36
C HIS A 29 14.12 -15.80 24.40
N GLU A 30 13.35 -16.69 23.78
CA GLU A 30 13.85 -17.71 22.85
C GLU A 30 13.89 -17.23 21.40
N THR A 31 13.65 -15.94 21.13
CA THR A 31 13.58 -15.39 19.77
C THR A 31 14.66 -14.32 19.53
N PRO A 32 15.93 -14.69 19.47
CA PRO A 32 16.99 -13.76 19.12
C PRO A 32 16.86 -13.31 17.66
N GLU A 33 17.26 -12.09 17.37
CA GLU A 33 17.17 -11.44 16.05
C GLU A 33 17.81 -12.27 14.93
N VAL A 34 18.92 -12.92 15.22
CA VAL A 34 19.64 -13.77 14.26
C VAL A 34 18.82 -14.91 13.66
N LEU A 35 17.78 -15.37 14.35
CA LEU A 35 16.85 -16.35 13.77
C LEU A 35 16.03 -15.74 12.63
N GLY A 36 15.65 -14.48 12.75
CA GLY A 36 14.98 -13.73 11.70
C GLY A 36 15.83 -13.59 10.43
N ASP A 37 17.13 -13.39 10.62
CA ASP A 37 18.05 -13.20 9.50
C ASP A 37 18.29 -14.47 8.68
N PHE A 38 18.24 -15.66 9.30
CA PHE A 38 18.73 -16.86 8.62
C PHE A 38 17.70 -17.98 8.46
N VAL A 39 16.81 -18.22 9.43
CA VAL A 39 16.02 -19.46 9.44
C VAL A 39 14.52 -19.29 9.67
N ALA A 40 14.07 -18.13 10.10
CA ALA A 40 12.66 -17.91 10.44
C ALA A 40 11.74 -17.76 9.20
N GLY A 41 12.31 -17.50 8.03
CA GLY A 41 11.59 -17.38 6.78
C GLY A 41 11.33 -15.95 6.28
N PRO A 42 11.00 -14.94 7.11
CA PRO A 42 10.93 -13.57 6.65
C PRO A 42 12.25 -13.05 6.08
N SER A 43 12.18 -12.00 5.27
CA SER A 43 13.39 -11.35 4.77
C SER A 43 14.16 -10.63 5.87
N HIS A 44 15.49 -10.74 5.86
CA HIS A 44 16.37 -9.95 6.72
C HIS A 44 16.53 -8.49 6.24
N VAL A 45 16.01 -8.15 5.08
CA VAL A 45 16.02 -6.77 4.56
C VAL A 45 14.85 -6.02 5.14
N MET A 46 15.11 -5.23 6.15
CA MET A 46 14.11 -4.51 6.94
C MET A 46 14.19 -3.00 6.70
N PRO A 47 13.10 -2.26 6.95
CA PRO A 47 13.11 -0.81 6.86
C PRO A 47 13.97 -0.19 7.95
N THR A 48 14.94 0.65 7.58
CA THR A 48 15.90 1.32 8.45
C THR A 48 15.60 2.80 8.63
N GLY A 49 16.27 3.48 9.55
CA GLY A 49 16.19 4.94 9.70
C GLY A 49 14.78 5.48 9.98
N GLY A 50 13.94 4.69 10.64
CA GLY A 50 12.57 5.09 10.97
C GLY A 50 11.55 4.90 9.83
N THR A 51 11.96 4.32 8.70
CA THR A 51 11.09 4.10 7.52
C THR A 51 10.03 3.03 7.75
N ALA A 52 10.10 2.25 8.82
CA ALA A 52 9.02 1.33 9.22
C ALA A 52 7.66 2.02 9.47
N ARG A 53 7.61 3.35 9.48
CA ARG A 53 6.36 4.13 9.51
C ARG A 53 5.54 4.01 8.23
N PHE A 54 6.18 3.67 7.12
CA PHE A 54 5.54 3.62 5.80
C PHE A 54 6.09 2.52 4.87
N SER A 55 7.10 1.79 5.31
CA SER A 55 7.72 0.68 4.55
C SER A 55 7.64 -0.62 5.33
N SER A 56 7.54 -1.72 4.62
CA SER A 56 7.60 -3.09 5.14
C SER A 56 8.96 -3.72 4.85
N PRO A 57 9.32 -4.82 5.52
CA PRO A 57 10.44 -5.67 5.08
C PRO A 57 10.26 -6.13 3.64
N LEU A 58 11.36 -6.44 2.97
CA LEU A 58 11.34 -6.95 1.60
C LEU A 58 10.51 -8.24 1.53
N GLY A 59 9.60 -8.29 0.58
CA GLY A 59 8.74 -9.45 0.36
C GLY A 59 8.41 -9.66 -1.11
N VAL A 60 7.83 -10.79 -1.44
CA VAL A 60 7.47 -11.16 -2.83
C VAL A 60 6.53 -10.14 -3.45
N HIS A 61 5.63 -9.56 -2.67
CA HIS A 61 4.65 -8.56 -3.13
C HIS A 61 5.29 -7.30 -3.75
N GLN A 62 6.54 -6.96 -3.37
CA GLN A 62 7.25 -5.81 -3.94
C GLN A 62 7.75 -6.06 -5.36
N PHE A 63 7.76 -7.31 -5.80
CA PHE A 63 8.10 -7.72 -7.17
C PHE A 63 6.86 -7.92 -8.05
N LEU A 64 5.65 -7.76 -7.49
CA LEU A 64 4.41 -7.83 -8.23
C LEU A 64 4.08 -6.46 -8.83
N LYS A 65 3.62 -6.48 -10.07
CA LYS A 65 3.08 -5.29 -10.73
C LYS A 65 1.55 -5.35 -10.72
N VAL A 66 0.95 -4.23 -10.39
CA VAL A 66 -0.50 -4.06 -10.47
C VAL A 66 -0.80 -3.16 -11.67
N THR A 67 -1.69 -3.61 -12.53
CA THR A 67 -2.19 -2.82 -13.66
C THR A 67 -3.69 -2.64 -13.48
N SER A 68 -4.15 -1.40 -13.46
CA SER A 68 -5.57 -1.10 -13.45
C SER A 68 -6.13 -1.28 -14.87
N THR A 69 -7.17 -2.09 -15.00
CA THR A 69 -7.93 -2.25 -16.24
C THR A 69 -9.27 -1.56 -16.08
N ILE A 70 -9.57 -0.60 -16.94
CA ILE A 70 -10.80 0.19 -16.88
C ILE A 70 -11.53 0.02 -18.20
N ALA A 71 -12.79 -0.41 -18.16
CA ALA A 71 -13.67 -0.55 -19.28
C ALA A 71 -15.08 -0.08 -18.89
N PHE A 72 -15.65 0.80 -19.69
CA PHE A 72 -17.01 1.27 -19.53
C PHE A 72 -17.89 0.83 -20.72
N SER A 73 -19.17 0.61 -20.46
CA SER A 73 -20.19 0.53 -21.51
C SER A 73 -20.66 1.94 -21.88
N ASP A 74 -21.29 2.06 -23.05
CA ASP A 74 -21.89 3.33 -23.51
C ASP A 74 -22.89 3.89 -22.50
N ILE A 75 -23.67 3.02 -21.85
CA ILE A 75 -24.65 3.40 -20.82
C ILE A 75 -23.93 4.07 -19.63
N LEU A 76 -22.91 3.43 -19.08
CA LEU A 76 -22.16 3.99 -17.95
C LEU A 76 -21.36 5.24 -18.33
N LEU A 77 -20.86 5.31 -19.56
CA LEU A 77 -20.20 6.51 -20.05
C LEU A 77 -21.17 7.69 -20.06
N ASN A 78 -22.37 7.52 -20.60
CA ASN A 78 -23.40 8.56 -20.65
C ASN A 78 -23.85 9.00 -19.24
N GLU A 79 -23.99 8.07 -18.29
CA GLU A 79 -24.33 8.40 -16.90
C GLU A 79 -23.24 9.22 -16.19
N LEU A 80 -21.96 8.98 -16.51
CA LEU A 80 -20.84 9.58 -15.79
C LEU A 80 -20.21 10.77 -16.53
N GLN A 81 -20.64 11.06 -17.75
CA GLN A 81 -20.09 12.13 -18.60
C GLN A 81 -20.07 13.48 -17.89
N ASP A 82 -21.24 13.94 -17.45
CA ASP A 82 -21.41 15.29 -16.90
C ASP A 82 -20.54 15.52 -15.67
N ILE A 83 -20.51 14.55 -14.76
CA ILE A 83 -19.69 14.66 -13.56
C ILE A 83 -18.19 14.62 -13.90
N THR A 84 -17.79 13.75 -14.85
CA THR A 84 -16.40 13.62 -15.27
C THR A 84 -15.92 14.91 -15.97
N SER A 85 -16.71 15.45 -16.91
CA SER A 85 -16.40 16.69 -17.61
C SER A 85 -16.34 17.87 -16.64
N THR A 86 -17.27 17.95 -15.70
CA THR A 86 -17.31 18.99 -14.68
C THR A 86 -16.06 18.98 -13.81
N ILE A 87 -15.68 17.83 -13.27
CA ILE A 87 -14.48 17.70 -12.43
C ILE A 87 -13.23 18.09 -13.24
N ALA A 88 -13.11 17.58 -14.48
CA ALA A 88 -11.96 17.87 -15.32
C ALA A 88 -11.84 19.38 -15.63
N LYS A 89 -12.97 20.08 -15.85
CA LYS A 89 -12.99 21.54 -16.05
C LYS A 89 -12.59 22.32 -14.80
N TYR A 90 -13.06 21.89 -13.62
CA TYR A 90 -12.68 22.51 -12.35
C TYR A 90 -11.18 22.37 -12.05
N GLU A 91 -10.59 21.21 -12.39
CA GLU A 91 -9.16 20.96 -12.28
C GLU A 91 -8.33 21.65 -13.38
N GLY A 92 -8.95 22.33 -14.34
CA GLY A 92 -8.28 22.98 -15.45
C GLY A 92 -7.84 22.03 -16.58
N PHE A 93 -8.27 20.77 -16.57
CA PHE A 93 -7.92 19.77 -17.58
C PHE A 93 -8.92 19.77 -18.74
N THR A 94 -8.92 20.82 -19.54
CA THR A 94 -9.88 21.02 -20.63
C THR A 94 -9.82 19.92 -21.70
N ALA A 95 -8.63 19.39 -22.02
CA ALA A 95 -8.49 18.28 -22.96
C ALA A 95 -9.09 16.97 -22.41
N HIS A 96 -9.04 16.73 -21.09
CA HIS A 96 -9.70 15.60 -20.46
C HIS A 96 -11.21 15.73 -20.49
N ALA A 97 -11.75 16.93 -20.26
CA ALA A 97 -13.17 17.20 -20.41
C ALA A 97 -13.63 16.94 -21.86
N ALA A 98 -12.91 17.48 -22.84
CA ALA A 98 -13.22 17.27 -24.27
C ALA A 98 -13.15 15.78 -24.66
N ALA A 99 -12.26 15.00 -24.03
CA ALA A 99 -12.13 13.58 -24.34
C ALA A 99 -13.35 12.75 -23.91
N VAL A 100 -14.07 13.13 -22.86
CA VAL A 100 -15.33 12.49 -22.51
C VAL A 100 -16.49 13.08 -23.28
N ASP A 101 -16.52 14.40 -23.47
CA ASP A 101 -17.61 15.10 -24.18
C ASP A 101 -17.77 14.60 -25.61
N ILE A 102 -16.65 14.38 -26.34
CA ILE A 102 -16.69 13.93 -27.75
C ILE A 102 -17.22 12.50 -27.93
N ARG A 103 -17.14 11.66 -26.91
CA ARG A 103 -17.58 10.26 -26.97
C ARG A 103 -19.07 10.09 -26.76
N THR A 104 -19.76 11.13 -26.38
CA THR A 104 -21.19 11.11 -26.03
C THR A 104 -22.07 11.92 -27.00
N ILE A 105 -21.47 12.57 -27.98
CA ILE A 105 -22.19 13.39 -28.96
C ILE A 105 -22.93 12.57 -30.05
N ASP A 106 -22.57 11.30 -30.22
CA ASP A 106 -23.08 10.45 -31.32
C ASP A 106 -24.15 9.42 -30.92
N ASN A 107 -24.90 9.66 -29.84
CA ASN A 107 -26.05 8.78 -29.49
C ASN A 107 -27.35 9.55 -29.34
#